data_e9754dea7dd03f2789334fab91d22c88
#
_entry.id   e9754dea7dd03f2789334fab91d22c88
#
_cell.length_a   1.000
_cell.length_b   1.000
_cell.length_c   1.000
_cell.angle_alpha   90.00
_cell.angle_beta   90.00
_cell.angle_gamma   90.00
#
_symmetry.space_group_name_H-M   'P 1'
#
loop_
_entity.id
_entity.type
_entity.pdbx_description
1 polymer ?
#
loop_
_entity_poly.entity_id
_entity_poly.type
_entity_poly.pdbx_seq_one_letter_code
_entity_poly.pdbx_strand_id
1 'polypeptide(L)'
;MYNLVLTKNAEEDIEYLTKTGNRGLLKKLESLIKELKEHPKTGTGKPEQLKHEFVGYWSRRISGEHRLIYRIDDEIVEVLILYCADHYKKQ
;
A
#
# COMPACT_ATOMS: atom_id res chain seq x y z
N MET A 1 -12.06 -7.23 -12.25
CA MET A 1 -11.15 -6.15 -11.82
C MET A 1 -11.72 -5.43 -10.61
N TYR A 2 -10.88 -5.10 -9.67
CA TYR A 2 -11.28 -4.41 -8.45
C TYR A 2 -11.22 -2.90 -8.64
N ASN A 3 -12.13 -2.20 -7.97
CA ASN A 3 -12.09 -0.74 -7.95
C ASN A 3 -11.17 -0.32 -6.83
N LEU A 4 -10.24 0.58 -7.12
CA LEU A 4 -9.27 1.05 -6.15
C LEU A 4 -9.74 2.35 -5.52
N VAL A 5 -9.72 2.39 -4.20
CA VAL A 5 -10.07 3.59 -3.44
C VAL A 5 -8.89 3.96 -2.55
N LEU A 6 -8.47 5.21 -2.60
CA LEU A 6 -7.39 5.70 -1.75
C LEU A 6 -8.00 6.54 -0.63
N THR A 7 -7.57 6.26 0.61
CA THR A 7 -7.96 7.12 1.72
C THR A 7 -7.19 8.42 1.62
N LYS A 8 -7.63 9.42 2.36
CA LYS A 8 -6.92 10.69 2.40
C LYS A 8 -5.49 10.50 2.91
N ASN A 9 -5.30 9.63 3.91
CA ASN A 9 -3.97 9.33 4.41
C ASN A 9 -3.08 8.73 3.32
N ALA A 10 -3.65 7.82 2.54
CA ALA A 10 -2.89 7.21 1.46
C ALA A 10 -2.49 8.25 0.41
N GLU A 11 -3.39 9.15 0.09
CA GLU A 11 -3.08 10.21 -0.86
C GLU A 11 -1.95 11.12 -0.36
N GLU A 12 -1.98 11.46 0.91
CA GLU A 12 -0.94 12.28 1.52
C GLU A 12 0.40 11.58 1.55
N ASP A 13 0.38 10.28 1.83
CA ASP A 13 1.61 9.48 1.86
C ASP A 13 2.21 9.37 0.45
N ILE A 14 1.39 9.19 -0.56
CA ILE A 14 1.86 9.15 -1.94
C ILE A 14 2.50 10.48 -2.31
N GLU A 15 1.86 11.58 -1.91
CA GLU A 15 2.40 12.90 -2.16
C GLU A 15 3.75 13.07 -1.48
N TYR A 16 3.86 12.60 -0.24
CA TYR A 16 5.12 12.66 0.50
C TYR A 16 6.22 11.90 -0.25
N LEU A 17 5.93 10.66 -0.67
CA LEU A 17 6.91 9.88 -1.41
C LEU A 17 7.29 10.52 -2.74
N THR A 18 6.32 11.15 -3.40
CA THR A 18 6.58 11.85 -4.66
C THR A 18 7.60 12.97 -4.44
N LYS A 19 7.46 13.69 -3.34
CA LYS A 19 8.36 14.79 -3.03
C LYS A 19 9.77 14.36 -2.69
N THR A 20 9.94 13.11 -2.24
CA THR A 20 11.29 12.61 -1.95
C THR A 20 12.12 12.40 -3.22
N GLY A 21 11.46 12.32 -4.37
CA GLY A 21 12.16 12.17 -5.62
C GLY A 21 12.76 10.80 -5.88
N ASN A 22 12.40 9.81 -5.08
CA ASN A 22 12.90 8.46 -5.27
C ASN A 22 12.11 7.76 -6.38
N ARG A 23 12.63 7.83 -7.60
CA ARG A 23 11.94 7.29 -8.76
C ARG A 23 11.75 5.78 -8.71
N GLY A 24 12.72 5.06 -8.18
CA GLY A 24 12.61 3.62 -8.08
C GLY A 24 11.45 3.21 -7.17
N LEU A 25 11.33 3.90 -6.05
CA LEU A 25 10.28 3.65 -5.09
C LEU A 25 8.91 3.97 -5.68
N LEU A 26 8.80 5.10 -6.37
CA LEU A 26 7.54 5.50 -6.99
C LEU A 26 7.11 4.53 -8.08
N LYS A 27 8.07 4.06 -8.86
CA LYS A 27 7.81 3.11 -9.93
C LYS A 27 7.29 1.80 -9.35
N LYS A 28 7.90 1.35 -8.27
CA LYS A 28 7.48 0.13 -7.60
C LYS A 28 6.08 0.29 -7.03
N LEU A 29 5.80 1.42 -6.40
CA LEU A 29 4.49 1.71 -5.86
C LEU A 29 3.42 1.69 -6.94
N GLU A 30 3.71 2.33 -8.07
CA GLU A 30 2.79 2.38 -9.19
C GLU A 30 2.48 0.99 -9.72
N SER A 31 3.52 0.16 -9.82
CA SER A 31 3.37 -1.21 -10.26
C SER A 31 2.50 -2.02 -9.30
N LEU A 32 2.71 -1.86 -8.00
CA LEU A 32 1.92 -2.56 -6.99
C LEU A 32 0.45 -2.13 -7.01
N ILE A 33 0.20 -0.85 -7.19
CA ILE A 33 -1.17 -0.35 -7.26
C ILE A 33 -1.90 -0.95 -8.45
N LYS A 34 -1.22 -1.07 -9.58
CA LYS A 34 -1.81 -1.71 -10.76
C LYS A 34 -2.14 -3.17 -10.48
N GLU A 35 -1.25 -3.87 -9.79
CA GLU A 35 -1.49 -5.26 -9.43
C GLU A 35 -2.67 -5.42 -8.51
N LEU A 36 -2.85 -4.50 -7.58
CA LEU A 36 -3.97 -4.58 -6.64
C LEU A 36 -5.32 -4.62 -7.34
N LYS A 37 -5.43 -3.96 -8.48
CA LYS A 37 -6.69 -3.96 -9.22
C LYS A 37 -7.02 -5.32 -9.82
N GLU A 38 -6.01 -6.11 -10.10
CA GLU A 38 -6.19 -7.42 -10.71
C GLU A 38 -6.04 -8.55 -9.70
N HIS A 39 -5.03 -8.45 -8.84
CA HIS A 39 -4.65 -9.54 -7.94
C HIS A 39 -4.35 -9.02 -6.54
N PRO A 40 -5.37 -8.63 -5.77
CA PRO A 40 -5.11 -8.06 -4.44
C PRO A 40 -4.56 -9.04 -3.42
N LYS A 41 -4.68 -10.34 -3.65
CA LYS A 41 -4.23 -11.35 -2.69
C LYS A 41 -2.94 -12.05 -3.10
N THR A 42 -2.48 -11.84 -4.31
CA THR A 42 -1.29 -12.52 -4.82
C THR A 42 -0.43 -11.55 -5.61
N GLY A 43 0.82 -11.92 -5.84
CA GLY A 43 1.70 -11.15 -6.70
C GLY A 43 2.92 -10.59 -6.00
N THR A 44 3.42 -9.49 -6.53
CA THR A 44 4.67 -8.87 -6.09
C THR A 44 4.55 -8.23 -4.71
N GLY A 45 5.66 -8.17 -3.99
CA GLY A 45 5.70 -7.50 -2.70
C GLY A 45 5.24 -8.36 -1.53
N LYS A 46 5.13 -9.66 -1.74
CA LYS A 46 4.74 -10.61 -0.70
C LYS A 46 3.47 -10.21 0.03
N PRO A 47 2.32 -10.24 -0.68
CA PRO A 47 1.06 -9.90 -0.02
C PRO A 47 0.82 -10.81 1.18
N GLU A 48 0.49 -10.23 2.31
CA GLU A 48 0.22 -11.01 3.50
C GLU A 48 -0.88 -10.38 4.33
N GLN A 49 -1.62 -11.24 5.01
CA GLN A 49 -2.66 -10.80 5.93
C GLN A 49 -2.02 -10.36 7.23
N LEU A 50 -2.52 -9.27 7.77
CA LEU A 50 -1.99 -8.73 9.01
C LEU A 50 -2.75 -9.29 10.20
N LYS A 51 -2.17 -9.12 11.39
CA LYS A 51 -2.70 -9.66 12.64
C LYS A 51 -2.93 -8.56 13.65
N HIS A 52 -3.49 -8.95 14.80
CA HIS A 52 -3.72 -8.05 15.93
C HIS A 52 -4.64 -6.90 15.54
N GLU A 53 -4.26 -5.67 15.79
CA GLU A 53 -5.11 -4.52 15.50
C GLU A 53 -5.35 -4.28 14.02
N PHE A 54 -4.57 -4.95 13.16
CA PHE A 54 -4.76 -4.84 11.71
C PHE A 54 -5.42 -6.08 11.10
N VAL A 55 -6.07 -6.88 11.93
CA VAL A 55 -6.81 -8.04 11.42
C VAL A 55 -7.82 -7.57 10.35
N GLY A 56 -7.86 -8.30 9.23
CA GLY A 56 -8.72 -7.93 8.12
C GLY A 56 -8.03 -7.10 7.06
N TYR A 57 -6.80 -6.68 7.33
CA TYR A 57 -6.02 -5.87 6.42
C TYR A 57 -4.90 -6.69 5.82
N TRP A 58 -4.38 -6.20 4.72
CA TRP A 58 -3.26 -6.82 4.00
C TRP A 58 -2.13 -5.82 3.86
N SER A 59 -0.93 -6.33 3.65
CA SER A 59 0.20 -5.48 3.34
C SER A 59 0.99 -6.04 2.17
N ARG A 60 1.62 -5.14 1.43
CA ARG A 60 2.61 -5.48 0.41
C ARG A 60 3.84 -4.65 0.64
N ARG A 61 4.98 -5.25 0.43
CA ARG A 61 6.25 -4.56 0.58
C ARG A 61 6.54 -3.74 -0.66
N ILE A 62 6.81 -2.45 -0.47
CA ILE A 62 7.25 -1.59 -1.56
C ILE A 62 8.76 -1.61 -1.59
N SER A 63 9.39 -1.55 -0.42
CA SER A 63 10.84 -1.62 -0.26
C SER A 63 11.12 -2.20 1.12
N GLY A 64 12.39 -2.22 1.52
CA GLY A 64 12.73 -2.71 2.85
C GLY A 64 12.07 -1.93 3.96
N GLU A 65 11.79 -0.66 3.73
CA GLU A 65 11.25 0.23 4.76
C GLU A 65 9.81 0.66 4.53
N HIS A 66 9.28 0.44 3.35
CA HIS A 66 7.96 0.96 3.00
C HIS A 66 6.99 -0.17 2.69
N ARG A 67 5.78 -0.03 3.18
CA ARG A 67 4.71 -1.00 2.94
C ARG A 67 3.43 -0.30 2.56
N LEU A 68 2.62 -1.03 1.81
CA LEU A 68 1.30 -0.59 1.39
C LEU A 68 0.29 -1.37 2.21
N ILE A 69 -0.54 -0.67 2.97
CA ILE A 69 -1.57 -1.31 3.80
C ILE A 69 -2.92 -1.09 3.13
N TYR A 70 -3.65 -2.17 2.93
CA TYR A 70 -4.93 -2.09 2.24
C TYR A 70 -5.89 -3.15 2.78
N ARG A 71 -7.14 -3.03 2.41
CA ARG A 71 -8.12 -4.07 2.70
C ARG A 71 -8.97 -4.31 1.47
N ILE A 72 -9.57 -5.49 1.42
CA ILE A 72 -10.37 -5.91 0.29
C ILE A 72 -11.81 -6.06 0.77
N ASP A 73 -12.75 -5.45 0.07
CA ASP A 73 -14.15 -5.51 0.39
C ASP A 73 -14.91 -5.71 -0.91
N ASP A 74 -15.32 -6.96 -1.15
CA ASP A 74 -15.97 -7.35 -2.40
C ASP A 74 -15.12 -6.96 -3.61
N GLU A 75 -15.59 -6.02 -4.42
CA GLU A 75 -14.89 -5.61 -5.63
C GLU A 75 -14.08 -4.33 -5.42
N ILE A 76 -13.92 -3.93 -4.16
CA ILE A 76 -13.19 -2.71 -3.83
C ILE A 76 -11.91 -3.04 -3.09
N VAL A 77 -10.80 -2.43 -3.51
CA VAL A 77 -9.55 -2.47 -2.77
C VAL A 77 -9.35 -1.07 -2.22
N GLU A 78 -9.42 -0.95 -0.91
CA GLU A 78 -9.20 0.32 -0.25
C GLU A 78 -7.76 0.39 0.26
N VAL A 79 -6.99 1.34 -0.28
CA VAL A 79 -5.62 1.57 0.16
C VAL A 79 -5.67 2.56 1.30
N LEU A 80 -5.28 2.13 2.47
CA LEU A 80 -5.42 2.92 3.69
C LEU A 80 -4.24 3.83 3.95
N ILE A 81 -3.06 3.28 3.92
CA ILE A 81 -1.85 4.06 4.18
C ILE A 81 -0.67 3.44 3.46
N LEU A 82 0.33 4.28 3.24
CA LEU A 82 1.63 3.82 2.81
C LEU A 82 2.52 3.84 4.02
N TYR A 83 2.91 2.68 4.45
CA TYR A 83 3.70 2.53 5.64
C TYR A 83 5.16 2.86 5.32
N CYS A 84 5.65 3.95 5.87
CA CYS A 84 7.04 4.32 5.75
C CYS A 84 7.65 4.23 7.15
N ALA A 85 8.76 3.50 7.29
CA ALA A 85 9.36 3.25 8.59
C ALA A 85 9.56 4.52 9.40
N ASP A 86 10.14 5.54 8.78
CA ASP A 86 10.40 6.80 9.49
C ASP A 86 9.13 7.54 9.83
N HIS A 87 8.20 7.57 8.90
CA HIS A 87 6.93 8.26 9.07
C HIS A 87 6.08 7.56 10.12
N TYR A 88 6.09 6.24 10.10
CA TYR A 88 5.29 5.42 10.98
C TYR A 88 5.81 5.40 12.42
N LYS A 89 7.12 5.43 12.59
CA LYS A 89 7.73 5.36 13.92
C LYS A 89 7.36 6.53 14.80
N LYS A 90 6.80 7.56 14.25
CA LYS A 90 6.38 8.74 15.01
C LYS A 90 5.02 8.56 15.65
N GLN A 91 4.42 7.43 15.44
CA GLN A 91 3.13 7.09 16.03
C GLN A 91 3.26 6.85 17.51
#